data_cd7f1f1af6070ecc767ab38e1c3640e8
#
_entry.id   cd7f1f1af6070ecc767ab38e1c3640e8
#
_cell.length_a   1.000
_cell.length_b   1.000
_cell.length_c   1.000
_cell.angle_alpha   90.00
_cell.angle_beta   90.00
_cell.angle_gamma   90.00
#
_symmetry.space_group_name_H-M   'P 1'
#
loop_
_entity.id
_entity.type
_entity.pdbx_description
1 polymer ?
#
loop_
_entity_poly.entity_id
_entity_poly.type
_entity_poly.pdbx_seq_one_letter_code
_entity_poly.pdbx_strand_id
1 'polypeptide(L)'
;MRFTRREFLHLAGAAAALPLSSRTVRAQSYPARPVHLVVGFPPGGVSDLYARLIGQFLSEKLGQQFVVENRTGAGGSLATDAVSRATPDGHTLLLAGSNDVWNMTLYDNLAFDFIRDIAPVAGITRLPGALVVRPSFPATTASDLIKYVKANPGRVTMASAGVGSAAHVFWELFKSMAGVDMQHVPYRGEGPGLTDLLGGQVQVMMPTLPPAIEYVRAGKLDRKSTRLNSSHLRRSRMPSSA
;
A
#
# COMPACT_ATOMS: atom_id res chain seq x y z
N MET A 1 -24.40 -11.81 -68.13
CA MET A 1 -23.84 -10.45 -68.33
C MET A 1 -22.37 -10.58 -68.70
N ARG A 2 -21.95 -10.19 -69.89
CA ARG A 2 -20.52 -10.21 -70.27
C ARG A 2 -19.98 -8.80 -70.09
N PHE A 3 -19.13 -8.63 -69.04
CA PHE A 3 -18.42 -7.37 -68.88
C PHE A 3 -17.41 -7.20 -70.02
N THR A 4 -17.36 -6.03 -70.62
CA THR A 4 -16.36 -5.69 -71.59
C THR A 4 -15.02 -5.43 -70.96
N ARG A 5 -13.88 -5.69 -71.65
CA ARG A 5 -12.53 -5.42 -71.14
C ARG A 5 -12.36 -3.97 -70.64
N ARG A 6 -13.09 -3.05 -71.22
CA ARG A 6 -13.05 -1.63 -70.89
C ARG A 6 -13.72 -1.34 -69.52
N GLU A 7 -14.85 -2.00 -69.21
CA GLU A 7 -15.55 -1.88 -67.89
C GLU A 7 -14.74 -2.52 -66.77
N PHE A 8 -14.03 -3.62 -67.06
CA PHE A 8 -13.13 -4.24 -66.10
C PHE A 8 -11.94 -3.34 -65.74
N LEU A 9 -11.36 -2.64 -66.72
CA LEU A 9 -10.26 -1.70 -66.47
C LEU A 9 -10.72 -0.46 -65.72
N HIS A 10 -11.92 0.03 -65.93
CA HIS A 10 -12.49 1.14 -65.15
C HIS A 10 -12.81 0.74 -63.73
N LEU A 11 -13.31 -0.47 -63.49
CA LEU A 11 -13.52 -1.01 -62.14
C LEU A 11 -12.20 -1.29 -61.39
N ALA A 12 -11.18 -1.81 -62.04
CA ALA A 12 -9.86 -2.03 -61.49
C ALA A 12 -9.15 -0.70 -61.15
N GLY A 13 -9.31 0.33 -61.99
CA GLY A 13 -8.78 1.68 -61.71
C GLY A 13 -9.48 2.38 -60.56
N ALA A 14 -10.79 2.20 -60.40
CA ALA A 14 -11.54 2.75 -59.27
C ALA A 14 -11.20 2.06 -57.94
N ALA A 15 -10.90 0.75 -57.95
CA ALA A 15 -10.47 0.01 -56.79
C ALA A 15 -9.03 0.40 -56.31
N ALA A 16 -8.16 0.79 -57.26
CA ALA A 16 -6.81 1.25 -56.96
C ALA A 16 -6.76 2.70 -56.41
N ALA A 17 -7.85 3.47 -56.60
CA ALA A 17 -7.95 4.84 -56.10
C ALA A 17 -8.58 4.97 -54.70
N LEU A 18 -8.92 3.85 -54.05
CA LEU A 18 -9.26 3.90 -52.63
C LEU A 18 -8.02 4.36 -51.86
N PRO A 19 -8.03 5.57 -51.25
CA PRO A 19 -6.93 5.96 -50.42
C PRO A 19 -6.85 4.93 -49.31
N LEU A 20 -5.78 4.16 -49.28
CA LEU A 20 -5.32 3.49 -48.07
C LEU A 20 -5.05 4.61 -47.06
N SER A 21 -6.11 5.17 -46.49
CA SER A 21 -6.04 5.91 -45.26
C SER A 21 -5.63 4.88 -44.20
N SER A 22 -4.37 4.46 -44.24
CA SER A 22 -3.69 3.91 -43.11
C SER A 22 -3.83 4.99 -42.01
N ARG A 23 -4.92 4.90 -41.25
CA ARG A 23 -4.99 5.55 -39.95
C ARG A 23 -3.77 5.02 -39.23
N THR A 24 -2.69 5.79 -39.28
CA THR A 24 -1.60 5.61 -38.32
C THR A 24 -2.27 5.70 -36.97
N VAL A 25 -2.57 4.55 -36.38
CA VAL A 25 -2.93 4.45 -34.97
C VAL A 25 -1.68 4.95 -34.27
N ARG A 26 -1.61 6.27 -34.07
CA ARG A 26 -0.63 6.83 -33.14
C ARG A 26 -0.97 6.20 -31.80
N ALA A 27 -0.13 5.29 -31.34
CA ALA A 27 -0.18 4.86 -29.97
C ALA A 27 -0.21 6.14 -29.13
N GLN A 28 -1.30 6.38 -28.41
CA GLN A 28 -1.41 7.53 -27.53
C GLN A 28 -0.23 7.45 -26.57
N SER A 29 0.59 8.50 -26.54
CA SER A 29 1.70 8.56 -25.58
C SER A 29 1.11 8.51 -24.19
N TYR A 30 1.46 7.49 -23.42
CA TYR A 30 1.09 7.39 -22.01
C TYR A 30 2.11 8.16 -21.17
N PRO A 31 1.66 8.96 -20.19
CA PRO A 31 0.28 9.37 -19.90
C PRO A 31 -0.18 10.49 -20.84
N ALA A 32 -1.44 10.41 -21.34
CA ALA A 32 -2.03 11.46 -22.19
C ALA A 32 -2.72 12.58 -21.37
N ARG A 33 -2.93 12.38 -20.07
CA ARG A 33 -3.58 13.28 -19.11
C ARG A 33 -3.03 13.02 -17.70
N PRO A 34 -3.32 13.87 -16.71
CA PRO A 34 -2.88 13.63 -15.33
C PRO A 34 -3.25 12.25 -14.81
N VAL A 35 -2.35 11.67 -14.02
CA VAL A 35 -2.50 10.36 -13.37
C VAL A 35 -2.78 10.58 -11.89
N HIS A 36 -3.82 9.93 -11.37
CA HIS A 36 -4.20 9.98 -9.96
C HIS A 36 -3.54 8.83 -9.19
N LEU A 37 -2.75 9.18 -8.15
CA LEU A 37 -2.17 8.24 -7.19
C LEU A 37 -3.04 8.21 -5.94
N VAL A 38 -3.87 7.19 -5.81
CA VAL A 38 -4.80 7.06 -4.68
C VAL A 38 -4.10 6.37 -3.51
N VAL A 39 -4.21 6.97 -2.32
CA VAL A 39 -3.57 6.52 -1.08
C VAL A 39 -4.64 6.29 -0.01
N GLY A 40 -4.66 5.10 0.60
CA GLY A 40 -5.67 4.70 1.60
C GLY A 40 -5.47 5.26 3.01
N PHE A 41 -4.43 6.09 3.22
CA PHE A 41 -4.06 6.64 4.52
C PHE A 41 -3.97 8.17 4.50
N PRO A 42 -4.03 8.83 5.69
CA PRO A 42 -4.03 10.27 5.80
C PRO A 42 -2.77 10.94 5.21
N PRO A 43 -2.88 12.21 4.79
CA PRO A 43 -1.71 13.02 4.41
C PRO A 43 -0.67 13.07 5.54
N GLY A 44 0.61 13.16 5.15
CA GLY A 44 1.75 13.20 6.08
C GLY A 44 2.15 11.83 6.64
N GLY A 45 1.40 10.78 6.36
CA GLY A 45 1.80 9.40 6.65
C GLY A 45 2.85 8.87 5.66
N VAL A 46 3.43 7.71 5.99
CA VAL A 46 4.48 7.10 5.16
C VAL A 46 4.03 6.81 3.74
N SER A 47 2.82 6.29 3.56
CA SER A 47 2.26 6.03 2.24
C SER A 47 2.09 7.31 1.42
N ASP A 48 1.63 8.40 2.04
CA ASP A 48 1.49 9.71 1.41
C ASP A 48 2.85 10.27 0.98
N LEU A 49 3.86 10.16 1.85
CA LEU A 49 5.23 10.59 1.53
C LEU A 49 5.78 9.86 0.29
N TYR A 50 5.65 8.53 0.24
CA TYR A 50 6.10 7.76 -0.92
C TYR A 50 5.30 8.09 -2.18
N ALA A 51 3.99 8.25 -2.07
CA ALA A 51 3.15 8.65 -3.21
C ALA A 51 3.60 9.98 -3.80
N ARG A 52 3.89 10.97 -2.94
CA ARG A 52 4.37 12.29 -3.39
C ARG A 52 5.76 12.23 -4.02
N LEU A 53 6.70 11.51 -3.42
CA LEU A 53 8.06 11.34 -3.97
C LEU A 53 8.02 10.67 -5.33
N ILE A 54 7.26 9.58 -5.48
CA ILE A 54 7.12 8.86 -6.74
C ILE A 54 6.32 9.67 -7.74
N GLY A 55 5.25 10.32 -7.31
CA GLY A 55 4.43 11.18 -8.15
C GLY A 55 5.25 12.32 -8.75
N GLN A 56 6.09 12.98 -7.96
CA GLN A 56 7.00 13.99 -8.45
C GLN A 56 7.98 13.41 -9.48
N PHE A 57 8.67 12.32 -9.15
CA PHE A 57 9.62 11.68 -10.06
C PHE A 57 8.97 11.27 -11.38
N LEU A 58 7.78 10.65 -11.34
CA LEU A 58 7.06 10.24 -12.54
C LEU A 58 6.57 11.44 -13.34
N SER A 59 6.14 12.52 -12.69
CA SER A 59 5.74 13.75 -13.37
C SER A 59 6.89 14.35 -14.18
N GLU A 60 8.10 14.40 -13.59
CA GLU A 60 9.30 14.89 -14.26
C GLU A 60 9.73 13.99 -15.42
N LYS A 61 9.58 12.67 -15.28
CA LYS A 61 10.02 11.70 -16.30
C LYS A 61 9.04 11.53 -17.45
N LEU A 62 7.74 11.63 -17.20
CA LEU A 62 6.70 11.31 -18.16
C LEU A 62 5.97 12.56 -18.70
N GLY A 63 6.28 13.74 -18.19
CA GLY A 63 5.74 15.01 -18.71
C GLY A 63 4.26 15.26 -18.42
N GLN A 64 3.65 14.46 -17.53
CA GLN A 64 2.28 14.64 -17.05
C GLN A 64 2.25 14.64 -15.54
N GLN A 65 1.28 15.34 -14.94
CA GLN A 65 1.15 15.40 -13.49
C GLN A 65 0.67 14.09 -12.89
N PHE A 66 1.32 13.65 -11.80
CA PHE A 66 0.86 12.57 -10.93
C PHE A 66 0.30 13.18 -9.65
N VAL A 67 -1.03 13.21 -9.53
CA VAL A 67 -1.75 13.88 -8.44
C VAL A 67 -2.05 12.88 -7.33
N VAL A 68 -1.59 13.17 -6.11
CA VAL A 68 -1.85 12.32 -4.95
C VAL A 68 -3.21 12.65 -4.34
N GLU A 69 -4.05 11.61 -4.17
CA GLU A 69 -5.36 11.69 -3.52
C GLU A 69 -5.41 10.77 -2.30
N ASN A 70 -5.67 11.33 -1.11
CA ASN A 70 -5.83 10.55 0.11
C ASN A 70 -7.32 10.19 0.32
N ARG A 71 -7.67 8.91 0.20
CA ARG A 71 -9.01 8.35 0.44
C ARG A 71 -8.97 7.42 1.65
N THR A 72 -9.13 7.97 2.83
CA THR A 72 -8.92 7.27 4.09
C THR A 72 -10.17 6.54 4.58
N GLY A 73 -10.00 5.41 5.25
CA GLY A 73 -11.05 4.66 5.91
C GLY A 73 -10.98 3.15 5.69
N ALA A 74 -11.59 2.39 6.60
CA ALA A 74 -11.64 0.93 6.57
C ALA A 74 -10.27 0.27 6.30
N GLY A 75 -9.21 0.72 7.00
CA GLY A 75 -7.86 0.19 6.82
C GLY A 75 -7.25 0.40 5.42
N GLY A 76 -7.75 1.37 4.64
CA GLY A 76 -7.34 1.63 3.25
C GLY A 76 -8.33 1.09 2.20
N SER A 77 -9.30 0.26 2.59
CA SER A 77 -10.22 -0.39 1.65
C SER A 77 -11.07 0.58 0.83
N LEU A 78 -11.36 1.80 1.34
CA LEU A 78 -12.07 2.81 0.55
C LEU A 78 -11.26 3.30 -0.66
N ALA A 79 -9.94 3.39 -0.53
CA ALA A 79 -9.06 3.72 -1.64
C ALA A 79 -9.05 2.60 -2.68
N THR A 80 -8.92 1.36 -2.22
CA THR A 80 -8.91 0.18 -3.08
C THR A 80 -10.22 0.01 -3.85
N ASP A 81 -11.38 0.18 -3.18
CA ASP A 81 -12.70 0.16 -3.82
C ASP A 81 -12.82 1.24 -4.91
N ALA A 82 -12.34 2.44 -4.64
CA ALA A 82 -12.38 3.53 -5.62
C ALA A 82 -11.53 3.22 -6.87
N VAL A 83 -10.35 2.60 -6.70
CA VAL A 83 -9.48 2.24 -7.83
C VAL A 83 -10.00 1.04 -8.59
N SER A 84 -10.58 0.03 -7.90
CA SER A 84 -11.16 -1.15 -8.55
C SER A 84 -12.32 -0.81 -9.51
N ARG A 85 -13.01 0.31 -9.24
CA ARG A 85 -14.11 0.82 -10.10
C ARG A 85 -13.64 1.82 -11.16
N ALA A 86 -12.38 2.25 -11.11
CA ALA A 86 -11.85 3.19 -12.09
C ALA A 86 -11.61 2.52 -13.45
N THR A 87 -11.57 3.32 -14.51
CA THR A 87 -11.20 2.82 -15.84
C THR A 87 -9.79 2.25 -15.81
N PRO A 88 -9.55 1.01 -16.28
CA PRO A 88 -8.23 0.36 -16.23
C PRO A 88 -7.28 0.84 -17.33
N ASP A 89 -7.17 2.16 -17.51
CA ASP A 89 -6.35 2.82 -18.53
C ASP A 89 -4.99 3.32 -18.01
N GLY A 90 -4.68 3.01 -16.74
CA GLY A 90 -3.44 3.41 -16.10
C GLY A 90 -3.43 4.84 -15.54
N HIS A 91 -4.52 5.63 -15.68
CA HIS A 91 -4.58 6.99 -15.16
C HIS A 91 -5.13 7.09 -13.72
N THR A 92 -5.50 5.96 -13.13
CA THR A 92 -5.83 5.86 -11.70
C THR A 92 -5.06 4.69 -11.11
N LEU A 93 -4.12 4.99 -10.23
CA LEU A 93 -3.21 4.02 -9.61
C LEU A 93 -3.43 3.99 -8.11
N LEU A 94 -3.35 2.80 -7.51
CA LEU A 94 -3.38 2.61 -6.07
C LEU A 94 -1.95 2.50 -5.53
N LEU A 95 -1.62 3.26 -4.49
CA LEU A 95 -0.47 2.92 -3.66
C LEU A 95 -0.90 1.84 -2.66
N ALA A 96 -0.77 0.60 -3.08
CA ALA A 96 -1.17 -0.57 -2.32
C ALA A 96 -0.16 -0.93 -1.22
N GLY A 97 -0.66 -1.54 -0.15
CA GLY A 97 0.12 -2.12 0.91
C GLY A 97 -0.37 -3.53 1.26
N SER A 98 0.30 -4.17 2.22
CA SER A 98 -0.10 -5.50 2.69
C SER A 98 -1.49 -5.51 3.34
N ASN A 99 -1.97 -4.36 3.83
CA ASN A 99 -3.34 -4.19 4.35
C ASN A 99 -4.41 -4.54 3.32
N ASP A 100 -4.20 -4.23 2.04
CA ASP A 100 -5.20 -4.49 1.00
C ASP A 100 -5.44 -5.99 0.81
N VAL A 101 -4.43 -6.83 1.07
CA VAL A 101 -4.55 -8.28 0.98
C VAL A 101 -5.29 -8.86 2.18
N TRP A 102 -4.89 -8.54 3.42
CA TRP A 102 -5.56 -9.14 4.58
C TRP A 102 -6.91 -8.52 4.91
N ASN A 103 -7.20 -7.30 4.44
CA ASN A 103 -8.53 -6.72 4.55
C ASN A 103 -9.61 -7.57 3.84
N MET A 104 -9.24 -8.35 2.81
CA MET A 104 -10.15 -9.33 2.19
C MET A 104 -10.63 -10.41 3.16
N THR A 105 -9.85 -10.70 4.21
CA THR A 105 -10.24 -11.65 5.27
C THR A 105 -10.82 -10.94 6.49
N LEU A 106 -10.43 -9.69 6.72
CA LEU A 106 -10.85 -8.92 7.90
C LEU A 106 -12.27 -8.33 7.76
N TYR A 107 -12.69 -8.03 6.54
CA TYR A 107 -13.99 -7.43 6.24
C TYR A 107 -14.84 -8.38 5.40
N ASP A 108 -15.98 -8.80 5.92
CA ASP A 108 -16.88 -9.79 5.28
C ASP A 108 -17.57 -9.26 4.00
N ASN A 109 -17.71 -7.94 3.86
CA ASN A 109 -18.51 -7.30 2.80
C ASN A 109 -17.69 -6.25 2.03
N LEU A 110 -16.55 -6.65 1.43
CA LEU A 110 -15.87 -5.80 0.46
C LEU A 110 -16.55 -5.89 -0.90
N ALA A 111 -16.72 -4.74 -1.55
CA ALA A 111 -17.32 -4.66 -2.88
C ALA A 111 -16.32 -4.96 -4.01
N PHE A 112 -15.09 -5.35 -3.69
CA PHE A 112 -14.00 -5.66 -4.61
C PHE A 112 -13.24 -6.92 -4.13
N ASP A 113 -12.54 -7.55 -5.04
CA ASP A 113 -11.52 -8.57 -4.77
C ASP A 113 -10.15 -8.01 -5.18
N PHE A 114 -9.27 -7.77 -4.19
CA PHE A 114 -7.98 -7.12 -4.45
C PHE A 114 -7.11 -7.90 -5.45
N ILE A 115 -7.13 -9.23 -5.38
CA ILE A 115 -6.30 -10.09 -6.25
C ILE A 115 -6.83 -10.11 -7.69
N ARG A 116 -8.15 -10.06 -7.85
CA ARG A 116 -8.81 -10.12 -9.17
C ARG A 116 -8.89 -8.75 -9.82
N ASP A 117 -9.22 -7.70 -9.03
CA ASP A 117 -9.65 -6.41 -9.57
C ASP A 117 -8.51 -5.38 -9.66
N ILE A 118 -7.35 -5.65 -9.03
CA ILE A 118 -6.20 -4.74 -9.02
C ILE A 118 -5.00 -5.41 -9.71
N ALA A 119 -4.61 -4.86 -10.86
CA ALA A 119 -3.42 -5.32 -11.56
C ALA A 119 -2.15 -4.72 -10.94
N PRO A 120 -1.14 -5.53 -10.55
CA PRO A 120 0.11 -5.03 -10.01
C PRO A 120 0.95 -4.36 -11.11
N VAL A 121 1.48 -3.17 -10.82
CA VAL A 121 2.34 -2.40 -11.74
C VAL A 121 3.81 -2.56 -11.37
N ALA A 122 4.18 -2.19 -10.15
CA ALA A 122 5.56 -2.26 -9.66
C ALA A 122 5.63 -2.30 -8.14
N GLY A 123 6.66 -2.97 -7.61
CA GLY A 123 7.02 -2.88 -6.21
C GLY A 123 7.87 -1.64 -5.94
N ILE A 124 7.46 -0.80 -4.99
CA ILE A 124 8.11 0.47 -4.70
C ILE A 124 9.13 0.33 -3.58
N THR A 125 8.71 -0.23 -2.45
CA THR A 125 9.56 -0.33 -1.25
C THR A 125 9.10 -1.44 -0.32
N ARG A 126 9.97 -1.76 0.65
CA ARG A 126 9.62 -2.60 1.80
C ARG A 126 9.86 -1.79 3.06
N LEU A 127 8.83 -1.64 3.87
CA LEU A 127 8.89 -0.88 5.10
C LEU A 127 8.99 -1.84 6.30
N PRO A 128 10.11 -1.86 7.00
CA PRO A 128 10.19 -2.60 8.25
C PRO A 128 9.39 -1.87 9.35
N GLY A 129 8.65 -2.62 10.14
CA GLY A 129 8.08 -2.15 11.39
C GLY A 129 9.08 -2.30 12.55
N ALA A 130 8.91 -1.52 13.59
CA ALA A 130 9.68 -1.63 14.81
C ALA A 130 8.76 -1.59 16.03
N LEU A 131 8.97 -2.53 16.96
CA LEU A 131 8.34 -2.46 18.29
C LEU A 131 9.00 -1.33 19.08
N VAL A 132 8.24 -0.31 19.40
CA VAL A 132 8.72 0.86 20.17
C VAL A 132 7.89 1.08 21.42
N VAL A 133 8.57 1.53 22.47
CA VAL A 133 8.01 1.92 23.76
C VAL A 133 8.70 3.19 24.23
N ARG A 134 8.16 3.86 25.24
CA ARG A 134 8.90 4.92 25.92
C ARG A 134 10.06 4.33 26.75
N PRO A 135 11.15 5.08 26.95
CA PRO A 135 12.28 4.65 27.81
C PRO A 135 11.85 4.29 29.22
N SER A 136 10.83 4.96 29.77
CA SER A 136 10.28 4.70 31.09
C SER A 136 9.45 3.40 31.20
N PHE A 137 9.17 2.72 30.08
CA PHE A 137 8.41 1.47 30.12
C PHE A 137 9.27 0.32 30.64
N PRO A 138 8.76 -0.48 31.62
CA PRO A 138 9.56 -1.47 32.35
C PRO A 138 9.83 -2.76 31.57
N ALA A 139 10.29 -2.62 30.34
CA ALA A 139 10.76 -3.74 29.50
C ALA A 139 11.93 -3.27 28.64
N THR A 140 13.03 -3.98 28.64
CA THR A 140 14.22 -3.68 27.84
C THR A 140 14.31 -4.51 26.56
N THR A 141 13.64 -5.64 26.51
CA THR A 141 13.58 -6.57 25.37
C THR A 141 12.13 -6.95 25.04
N ALA A 142 11.90 -7.57 23.88
CA ALA A 142 10.59 -8.14 23.54
C ALA A 142 10.18 -9.24 24.54
N SER A 143 11.14 -10.02 25.05
CA SER A 143 10.89 -11.03 26.07
C SER A 143 10.41 -10.42 27.38
N ASP A 144 11.00 -9.28 27.81
CA ASP A 144 10.58 -8.58 29.02
C ASP A 144 9.19 -7.98 28.83
N LEU A 145 8.87 -7.47 27.62
CA LEU A 145 7.52 -7.01 27.30
C LEU A 145 6.51 -8.15 27.49
N ILE A 146 6.80 -9.34 26.94
CA ILE A 146 5.93 -10.51 27.10
C ILE A 146 5.72 -10.86 28.58
N LYS A 147 6.79 -10.89 29.36
CA LYS A 147 6.71 -11.16 30.81
C LYS A 147 5.87 -10.10 31.52
N TYR A 148 6.10 -8.81 31.18
CA TYR A 148 5.37 -7.72 31.80
C TYR A 148 3.88 -7.77 31.47
N VAL A 149 3.52 -8.02 30.19
CA VAL A 149 2.13 -8.11 29.78
C VAL A 149 1.44 -9.31 30.43
N LYS A 150 2.12 -10.48 30.54
CA LYS A 150 1.59 -11.65 31.25
C LYS A 150 1.32 -11.38 32.73
N ALA A 151 2.15 -10.56 33.38
CA ALA A 151 1.95 -10.17 34.75
C ALA A 151 0.86 -9.07 34.92
N ASN A 152 0.48 -8.39 33.86
CA ASN A 152 -0.47 -7.28 33.84
C ASN A 152 -1.49 -7.43 32.70
N PRO A 153 -2.31 -8.50 32.67
CA PRO A 153 -3.22 -8.77 31.57
C PRO A 153 -4.24 -7.63 31.41
N GLY A 154 -4.48 -7.22 30.15
CA GLY A 154 -5.42 -6.15 29.81
C GLY A 154 -5.01 -4.73 30.23
N ARG A 155 -3.84 -4.53 30.89
CA ARG A 155 -3.39 -3.21 31.35
C ARG A 155 -2.47 -2.49 30.37
N VAL A 156 -1.92 -3.20 29.39
CA VAL A 156 -1.03 -2.62 28.40
C VAL A 156 -1.85 -2.25 27.16
N THR A 157 -1.79 -0.98 26.77
CA THR A 157 -2.42 -0.49 25.55
C THR A 157 -1.44 -0.48 24.39
N MET A 158 -1.88 -0.97 23.25
CA MET A 158 -1.11 -1.01 22.00
C MET A 158 -1.76 -0.10 20.93
N ALA A 159 -0.97 0.80 20.35
CA ALA A 159 -1.43 1.68 19.29
C ALA A 159 -1.26 1.07 17.90
N SER A 160 -2.19 1.38 17.02
CA SER A 160 -2.09 1.10 15.58
C SER A 160 -2.53 2.29 14.73
N ALA A 161 -2.25 2.24 13.42
CA ALA A 161 -2.72 3.23 12.45
C ALA A 161 -4.20 3.05 12.05
N GLY A 162 -4.95 2.23 12.80
CA GLY A 162 -6.35 1.90 12.60
C GLY A 162 -6.59 0.41 12.43
N VAL A 163 -7.86 0.02 12.53
CA VAL A 163 -8.29 -1.37 12.30
C VAL A 163 -7.93 -1.77 10.86
N GLY A 164 -7.38 -2.97 10.67
CA GLY A 164 -6.90 -3.45 9.37
C GLY A 164 -5.55 -2.90 8.92
N SER A 165 -4.92 -2.00 9.69
CA SER A 165 -3.54 -1.57 9.40
C SER A 165 -2.52 -2.68 9.68
N ALA A 166 -1.34 -2.58 9.08
CA ALA A 166 -0.24 -3.52 9.32
C ALA A 166 0.09 -3.67 10.81
N ALA A 167 0.14 -2.57 11.53
CA ALA A 167 0.39 -2.58 12.96
C ALA A 167 -0.68 -3.35 13.74
N HIS A 168 -1.95 -3.21 13.37
CA HIS A 168 -3.04 -3.97 14.01
C HIS A 168 -2.85 -5.47 13.83
N VAL A 169 -2.67 -5.92 12.59
CA VAL A 169 -2.50 -7.35 12.28
C VAL A 169 -1.25 -7.93 12.95
N PHE A 170 -0.14 -7.19 12.96
CA PHE A 170 1.08 -7.62 13.65
C PHE A 170 0.90 -7.71 15.16
N TRP A 171 0.11 -6.81 15.77
CA TRP A 171 -0.21 -6.90 17.19
C TRP A 171 -1.08 -8.10 17.52
N GLU A 172 -2.09 -8.39 16.72
CA GLU A 172 -2.92 -9.59 16.92
C GLU A 172 -2.11 -10.87 16.76
N LEU A 173 -1.21 -10.93 15.78
CA LEU A 173 -0.27 -12.04 15.62
C LEU A 173 0.67 -12.16 16.85
N PHE A 174 1.22 -11.02 17.32
CA PHE A 174 2.09 -11.01 18.50
C PHE A 174 1.34 -11.52 19.75
N LYS A 175 0.12 -11.05 19.98
CA LYS A 175 -0.73 -11.50 21.08
C LYS A 175 -0.97 -13.00 21.02
N SER A 176 -1.35 -13.51 19.85
CA SER A 176 -1.58 -14.94 19.62
C SER A 176 -0.31 -15.78 19.85
N MET A 177 0.83 -15.38 19.29
CA MET A 177 2.08 -16.13 19.43
C MET A 177 2.66 -16.11 20.83
N ALA A 178 2.53 -14.98 21.56
CA ALA A 178 3.07 -14.82 22.89
C ALA A 178 2.12 -15.29 24.00
N GLY A 179 0.84 -15.53 23.69
CA GLY A 179 -0.19 -15.86 24.66
C GLY A 179 -0.39 -14.72 25.67
N VAL A 180 -0.56 -13.47 25.16
CA VAL A 180 -0.70 -12.26 25.97
C VAL A 180 -1.96 -11.50 25.58
N ASP A 181 -2.52 -10.73 26.54
CA ASP A 181 -3.66 -9.85 26.31
C ASP A 181 -3.26 -8.39 26.46
N MET A 182 -3.59 -7.56 25.44
CA MET A 182 -3.35 -6.12 25.39
C MET A 182 -4.54 -5.41 24.76
N GLN A 183 -4.83 -4.21 25.23
CA GLN A 183 -5.93 -3.40 24.69
C GLN A 183 -5.48 -2.67 23.40
N HIS A 184 -6.23 -2.83 22.34
CA HIS A 184 -5.97 -2.15 21.08
C HIS A 184 -6.59 -0.75 21.04
N VAL A 185 -5.78 0.26 20.72
CA VAL A 185 -6.20 1.65 20.53
C VAL A 185 -5.93 2.03 19.07
N PRO A 186 -6.98 2.07 18.21
CA PRO A 186 -6.83 2.44 16.82
C PRO A 186 -6.79 3.95 16.62
N TYR A 187 -5.82 4.45 15.86
CA TYR A 187 -5.68 5.84 15.48
C TYR A 187 -5.97 6.05 13.99
N ARG A 188 -6.19 7.30 13.59
CA ARG A 188 -6.32 7.67 12.17
C ARG A 188 -4.93 7.91 11.56
N GLY A 189 -4.09 6.84 11.49
CA GLY A 189 -2.72 6.89 10.99
C GLY A 189 -1.67 6.78 12.10
N GLU A 190 -0.37 6.72 11.72
CA GLU A 190 0.74 6.51 12.66
C GLU A 190 1.07 7.75 13.48
N GLY A 191 0.92 8.96 12.92
CA GLY A 191 1.30 10.22 13.56
C GLY A 191 0.62 10.45 14.92
N PRO A 192 -0.72 10.45 15.00
CA PRO A 192 -1.43 10.60 16.27
C PRO A 192 -1.07 9.52 17.29
N GLY A 193 -0.91 8.25 16.87
CA GLY A 193 -0.49 7.16 17.75
C GLY A 193 0.92 7.35 18.31
N LEU A 194 1.87 7.87 17.52
CA LEU A 194 3.22 8.22 17.99
C LEU A 194 3.19 9.39 18.97
N THR A 195 2.35 10.39 18.74
CA THR A 195 2.17 11.51 19.67
C THR A 195 1.68 11.01 21.04
N ASP A 196 0.68 10.15 21.06
CA ASP A 196 0.12 9.60 22.29
C ASP A 196 1.08 8.60 22.97
N LEU A 197 1.88 7.87 22.19
CA LEU A 197 2.96 7.05 22.75
C LEU A 197 4.01 7.91 23.45
N LEU A 198 4.45 9.01 22.83
CA LEU A 198 5.38 9.96 23.44
C LEU A 198 4.79 10.62 24.69
N GLY A 199 3.50 10.95 24.64
CA GLY A 199 2.74 11.52 25.77
C GLY A 199 2.41 10.49 26.88
N GLY A 200 2.51 9.19 26.59
CA GLY A 200 2.25 8.10 27.53
C GLY A 200 0.79 7.68 27.67
N GLN A 201 -0.06 8.12 26.76
CA GLN A 201 -1.46 7.69 26.71
C GLN A 201 -1.59 6.23 26.28
N VAL A 202 -0.65 5.76 25.45
CA VAL A 202 -0.48 4.35 25.10
C VAL A 202 0.93 3.89 25.45
N GLN A 203 1.12 2.58 25.69
CA GLN A 203 2.37 2.04 26.21
C GLN A 203 3.28 1.50 25.11
N VAL A 204 2.71 0.89 24.08
CA VAL A 204 3.48 0.25 23.01
C VAL A 204 2.90 0.58 21.65
N MET A 205 3.76 0.62 20.64
CA MET A 205 3.36 0.78 19.26
C MET A 205 4.28 -0.02 18.32
N MET A 206 3.78 -0.42 17.17
CA MET A 206 4.57 -1.04 16.11
C MET A 206 4.43 -0.22 14.81
N PRO A 207 4.98 1.01 14.78
CA PRO A 207 4.93 1.86 13.58
C PRO A 207 5.87 1.33 12.50
N THR A 208 5.71 1.82 11.28
CA THR A 208 6.76 1.73 10.29
C THR A 208 7.98 2.53 10.75
N LEU A 209 9.19 2.08 10.35
CA LEU A 209 10.42 2.67 10.89
C LEU A 209 10.64 4.16 10.54
N PRO A 210 10.33 4.65 9.31
CA PRO A 210 10.63 6.03 8.94
C PRO A 210 10.08 7.09 9.91
N PRO A 211 8.81 7.11 10.31
CA PRO A 211 8.30 8.15 11.22
C PRO A 211 8.80 7.99 12.67
N ALA A 212 9.23 6.78 13.07
CA ALA A 212 9.66 6.51 14.44
C ALA A 212 11.17 6.69 14.65
N ILE A 213 11.99 6.63 13.60
CA ILE A 213 13.44 6.54 13.72
C ILE A 213 14.06 7.77 14.38
N GLU A 214 13.55 8.95 14.09
CA GLU A 214 14.09 10.19 14.69
C GLU A 214 13.81 10.26 16.20
N TYR A 215 12.66 9.77 16.64
CA TYR A 215 12.35 9.67 18.07
C TYR A 215 13.22 8.63 18.78
N VAL A 216 13.55 7.53 18.09
CA VAL A 216 14.47 6.51 18.61
C VAL A 216 15.90 7.08 18.69
N ARG A 217 16.39 7.78 17.67
CA ARG A 217 17.70 8.42 17.66
C ARG A 217 17.83 9.50 18.73
N ALA A 218 16.76 10.24 18.97
CA ALA A 218 16.70 11.26 20.01
C ALA A 218 16.50 10.68 21.44
N GLY A 219 16.44 9.36 21.59
CA GLY A 219 16.22 8.70 22.91
C GLY A 219 14.82 8.92 23.50
N LYS A 220 13.87 9.47 22.73
CA LYS A 220 12.48 9.68 23.17
C LYS A 220 11.64 8.41 23.08
N LEU A 221 12.02 7.49 22.21
CA LEU A 221 11.47 6.14 22.10
C LEU A 221 12.60 5.13 22.14
N ASP A 222 12.29 3.95 22.65
CA ASP A 222 13.21 2.83 22.73
C ASP A 222 12.71 1.68 21.84
N ARG A 223 13.61 1.15 21.00
CA ARG A 223 13.31 0.05 20.09
C ARG A 223 13.62 -1.29 20.74
N LYS A 224 12.61 -2.12 20.97
CA LYS A 224 12.72 -3.40 21.67
C LYS A 224 12.91 -4.63 20.77
N SER A 225 12.81 -4.49 19.45
CA SER A 225 13.08 -5.56 18.51
C SER A 225 13.86 -5.06 17.29
N THR A 226 14.89 -5.79 16.89
CA THR A 226 15.76 -5.43 15.80
C THR A 226 15.49 -6.20 14.50
N ARG A 227 14.77 -7.28 14.53
CA ARG A 227 14.42 -8.07 13.34
C ARG A 227 13.31 -9.06 13.71
N LEU A 228 12.19 -9.02 13.02
CA LEU A 228 11.59 -10.27 12.57
C LEU A 228 12.65 -10.90 11.66
N ASN A 229 13.26 -11.98 12.13
CA ASN A 229 14.38 -12.60 11.45
C ASN A 229 13.87 -13.17 10.12
N SER A 230 14.12 -12.49 9.02
CA SER A 230 13.75 -12.90 7.67
C SER A 230 14.45 -14.18 7.20
N SER A 231 15.24 -14.83 8.06
CA SER A 231 15.89 -16.10 7.76
C SER A 231 14.91 -17.27 7.54
N HIS A 232 13.69 -17.19 8.08
CA HIS A 232 12.65 -18.20 7.82
C HIS A 232 11.92 -18.01 6.48
N LEU A 233 11.98 -16.82 5.86
CA LEU A 233 11.37 -16.54 4.55
C LEU A 233 12.28 -16.87 3.35
N ARG A 234 13.51 -17.30 3.57
CA ARG A 234 14.44 -17.70 2.49
C ARG A 234 14.21 -19.10 1.93
N ARG A 235 13.23 -19.86 2.39
CA ARG A 235 13.01 -21.25 1.97
C ARG A 235 11.82 -21.52 1.05
N SER A 236 11.08 -20.50 0.62
CA SER A 236 10.15 -20.68 -0.51
C SER A 236 10.76 -20.14 -1.79
N ARG A 237 11.73 -20.88 -2.35
CA ARG A 237 12.03 -20.78 -3.77
C ARG A 237 10.83 -21.38 -4.50
N MET A 238 10.09 -20.57 -5.24
CA MET A 238 9.23 -21.09 -6.28
C MET A 238 10.10 -21.86 -7.27
N PRO A 239 9.73 -23.10 -7.67
CA PRO A 239 10.43 -23.76 -8.75
C PRO A 239 10.24 -22.94 -10.01
N SER A 240 11.34 -22.61 -10.70
CA SER A 240 11.31 -22.08 -12.05
C SER A 240 10.64 -23.14 -12.94
N SER A 241 9.46 -22.85 -13.48
CA SER A 241 8.89 -23.64 -14.56
C SER A 241 9.79 -23.48 -15.78
N ALA A 242 10.38 -24.60 -16.21
CA ALA A 242 10.96 -24.77 -17.52
C ALA A 242 9.85 -24.76 -18.57
#